data_b802e5a3e60cc119cf024ec2b18371e7
#
_entry.id   b802e5a3e60cc119cf024ec2b18371e7
#
_cell.length_a   1.000
_cell.length_b   1.000
_cell.length_c   1.000
_cell.angle_alpha   90.00
_cell.angle_beta   90.00
_cell.angle_gamma   90.00
#
_symmetry.space_group_name_H-M   'P 1'
#
loop_
_entity.id
_entity.type
_entity.pdbx_description
1 polymer ?
#
loop_
_entity_poly.entity_id
_entity_poly.type
_entity_poly.pdbx_seq_one_letter_code
_entity_poly.pdbx_strand_id
1 'polypeptide(L)'
;ARSGSAGPLVWFARFAQMTPMASADVAAWLARESAGQGSGGRLGPLGPTHSTGGYARAFAQVQEAIRSGDIYQANLTFQLAGSWQGDPLAIYAALRGDALAGHGAVLWDGSHWHLSVSPELFFEWRGDRVTVRPMKGTAPRGATPQEDAALKAALAANPKDRAENLMIVDLMRNDLSRVAVPGTVKVRDAFAVESYPTVHQMVTTVTAQMQPGVAVADVLRAIFPCGSITGAPKIRAMEWIDIAERDARGLYCGSIGFVDVPDTAAPDRGDAPGAGSAAFNVAIRTVRLVPDHPGAAGGRATMGVGSAVVADSVMMGEWRECVVKGNFLRLNAGSADLIETMAFDPTAGIPLLERHLERMKQSAQALGFAFDRHALRNAIHALCFDLDAPAKVRLVVARSGAHALEAAPLPPAFAGPVTCAVLPLPVSTGDWRLRHKTTDRGFYEAGLKAARGVGAKEALLRRDDGLITEGCFTSVFVERDGVLVTPPADLGLLPGVLRAQLLEEGRAVEGEVRLEDLAQGFFLGNALRGLMPARLLGQG
;
A
#
# COMPACT_ATOMS: atom_id res chain seq x y z
N ALA A 1 12.94 -2.76 22.52
CA ALA A 1 13.58 -2.62 21.21
C ALA A 1 14.44 -3.85 20.95
N ARG A 2 14.32 -4.45 19.77
CA ARG A 2 15.18 -5.58 19.37
C ARG A 2 16.64 -5.14 19.38
N SER A 3 17.52 -5.94 19.96
CA SER A 3 18.96 -5.82 19.79
C SER A 3 19.28 -5.91 18.29
N GLY A 4 19.86 -4.85 17.71
CA GLY A 4 20.13 -4.77 16.27
C GLY A 4 19.35 -3.69 15.51
N SER A 5 18.46 -2.93 16.15
CA SER A 5 17.91 -1.71 15.58
C SER A 5 19.05 -0.71 15.33
N ALA A 6 19.37 -0.44 14.07
CA ALA A 6 20.37 0.55 13.71
C ALA A 6 19.78 1.96 13.83
N GLY A 7 19.81 2.54 15.03
CA GLY A 7 19.35 3.90 15.27
C GLY A 7 18.91 4.15 16.71
N PRO A 8 18.79 5.42 17.12
CA PRO A 8 18.36 5.78 18.46
C PRO A 8 16.87 5.42 18.67
N LEU A 9 16.50 5.02 19.89
CA LEU A 9 15.10 4.79 20.27
C LEU A 9 14.32 6.10 20.42
N VAL A 10 15.02 7.17 20.78
CA VAL A 10 14.48 8.53 20.89
C VAL A 10 15.50 9.45 20.23
N TRP A 11 14.99 10.29 19.34
CA TRP A 11 15.75 11.36 18.72
C TRP A 11 15.01 12.67 18.95
N PHE A 12 15.71 13.72 19.28
CA PHE A 12 15.15 15.05 19.40
C PHE A 12 16.16 16.13 18.99
N ALA A 13 15.63 17.24 18.52
CA ALA A 13 16.40 18.45 18.25
C ALA A 13 15.75 19.63 18.97
N ARG A 14 16.58 20.57 19.39
CA ARG A 14 16.14 21.84 19.96
C ARG A 14 16.33 22.95 18.93
N PHE A 15 15.29 23.73 18.71
CA PHE A 15 15.29 24.87 17.80
C PHE A 15 15.16 26.16 18.61
N ALA A 16 15.91 27.19 18.20
CA ALA A 16 15.84 28.51 18.81
C ALA A 16 14.58 29.28 18.36
N GLN A 17 14.05 28.94 17.17
CA GLN A 17 12.91 29.61 16.57
C GLN A 17 12.01 28.60 15.86
N MET A 18 10.70 28.81 15.98
CA MET A 18 9.66 28.13 15.21
C MET A 18 8.89 29.18 14.38
N THR A 19 8.68 28.90 13.09
CA THR A 19 7.89 29.76 12.20
C THR A 19 6.55 29.08 11.90
N PRO A 20 5.43 29.55 12.46
CA PRO A 20 4.11 29.06 12.11
C PRO A 20 3.78 29.34 10.64
N MET A 21 3.13 28.40 9.97
CA MET A 21 2.69 28.54 8.57
C MET A 21 1.26 28.00 8.44
N ALA A 22 0.41 28.69 7.69
CA ALA A 22 -0.92 28.19 7.38
C ALA A 22 -0.84 26.94 6.51
N SER A 23 -1.70 25.95 6.76
CA SER A 23 -1.70 24.68 6.02
C SER A 23 -1.84 24.85 4.51
N ALA A 24 -2.56 25.91 4.06
CA ALA A 24 -2.71 26.25 2.65
C ALA A 24 -1.39 26.68 1.98
N ASP A 25 -0.45 27.27 2.74
CA ASP A 25 0.82 27.81 2.22
C ASP A 25 1.92 26.75 2.15
N VAL A 26 1.76 25.62 2.83
CA VAL A 26 2.77 24.55 2.90
C VAL A 26 3.10 23.99 1.52
N ALA A 27 2.11 23.84 0.63
CA ALA A 27 2.35 23.34 -0.73
C ALA A 27 3.26 24.29 -1.54
N ALA A 28 2.99 25.60 -1.45
CA ALA A 28 3.81 26.62 -2.12
C ALA A 28 5.22 26.71 -1.51
N TRP A 29 5.32 26.57 -0.19
CA TRP A 29 6.62 26.51 0.50
C TRP A 29 7.44 25.31 0.05
N LEU A 30 6.86 24.10 0.07
CA LEU A 30 7.53 22.87 -0.40
C LEU A 30 7.99 23.00 -1.86
N ALA A 31 7.17 23.60 -2.73
CA ALA A 31 7.54 23.81 -4.12
C ALA A 31 8.75 24.76 -4.28
N ARG A 32 8.87 25.79 -3.45
CA ARG A 32 10.03 26.70 -3.45
C ARG A 32 11.29 26.03 -2.93
N GLU A 33 11.20 25.32 -1.81
CA GLU A 33 12.35 24.65 -1.20
C GLU A 33 12.89 23.51 -2.09
N SER A 34 11.99 22.74 -2.75
CA SER A 34 12.38 21.66 -3.67
C SER A 34 12.90 22.18 -5.03
N ALA A 35 12.44 23.34 -5.53
CA ALA A 35 12.86 23.89 -6.83
C ALA A 35 14.34 24.28 -6.87
N GLY A 36 14.96 24.58 -5.72
CA GLY A 36 16.38 24.93 -5.63
C GLY A 36 17.35 23.80 -5.95
N GLN A 37 16.88 22.56 -6.01
CA GLN A 37 17.71 21.36 -6.26
C GLN A 37 17.63 20.82 -7.71
N GLY A 38 16.79 21.40 -8.56
CA GLY A 38 16.75 21.14 -10.02
C GLY A 38 16.29 19.74 -10.44
N SER A 39 16.02 18.82 -9.53
CA SER A 39 15.56 17.47 -9.82
C SER A 39 14.30 17.16 -9.02
N GLY A 40 13.21 16.82 -9.70
CA GLY A 40 12.03 16.27 -9.03
C GLY A 40 12.38 15.04 -8.19
N GLY A 41 11.52 14.68 -7.24
CA GLY A 41 11.68 13.48 -6.44
C GLY A 41 10.74 12.37 -6.89
N ARG A 42 11.19 11.10 -6.83
CA ARG A 42 10.34 9.94 -7.14
C ARG A 42 10.63 8.77 -6.20
N LEU A 43 9.59 8.03 -5.86
CA LEU A 43 9.70 6.71 -5.24
C LEU A 43 9.56 5.65 -6.33
N GLY A 44 10.39 4.62 -6.29
CA GLY A 44 10.16 3.38 -7.02
C GLY A 44 8.99 2.59 -6.39
N PRO A 45 8.48 1.55 -7.06
CA PRO A 45 7.45 0.70 -6.48
C PRO A 45 7.99 0.01 -5.22
N LEU A 46 7.28 0.20 -4.09
CA LEU A 46 7.59 -0.50 -2.86
C LEU A 46 6.82 -1.84 -2.83
N GLY A 47 7.56 -2.93 -2.72
CA GLY A 47 7.01 -4.29 -2.58
C GLY A 47 7.22 -4.87 -1.19
N PRO A 48 6.41 -5.89 -0.78
CA PRO A 48 6.58 -6.58 0.48
C PRO A 48 7.98 -7.20 0.62
N THR A 49 8.62 -7.01 1.77
CA THR A 49 9.89 -7.67 2.13
C THR A 49 9.69 -9.11 2.59
N HIS A 50 8.44 -9.49 2.87
CA HIS A 50 8.01 -10.83 3.24
C HIS A 50 7.28 -11.51 2.08
N SER A 51 7.40 -12.83 1.99
CA SER A 51 6.49 -13.63 1.19
C SER A 51 5.16 -13.83 1.94
N THR A 52 4.08 -14.11 1.20
CA THR A 52 2.79 -14.49 1.80
C THR A 52 2.91 -15.69 2.75
N GLY A 53 3.76 -16.68 2.42
CA GLY A 53 4.04 -17.81 3.32
C GLY A 53 4.79 -17.41 4.59
N GLY A 54 5.68 -16.42 4.53
CA GLY A 54 6.34 -15.83 5.71
C GLY A 54 5.34 -15.15 6.63
N TYR A 55 4.44 -14.34 6.06
CA TYR A 55 3.36 -13.68 6.78
C TYR A 55 2.37 -14.69 7.38
N ALA A 56 2.03 -15.76 6.65
CA ALA A 56 1.13 -16.81 7.14
C ALA A 56 1.66 -17.48 8.43
N ARG A 57 2.97 -17.70 8.54
CA ARG A 57 3.57 -18.26 9.77
C ARG A 57 3.46 -17.28 10.94
N ALA A 58 3.75 -16.00 10.72
CA ALA A 58 3.61 -14.97 11.75
C ALA A 58 2.14 -14.80 12.18
N PHE A 59 1.22 -14.81 11.21
CA PHE A 59 -0.22 -14.76 11.46
C PHE A 59 -0.69 -15.95 12.32
N ALA A 60 -0.24 -17.16 12.00
CA ALA A 60 -0.58 -18.37 12.77
C ALA A 60 -0.12 -18.29 14.24
N GLN A 61 1.05 -17.71 14.50
CA GLN A 61 1.55 -17.48 15.87
C GLN A 61 0.65 -16.51 16.64
N VAL A 62 0.24 -15.41 16.02
CA VAL A 62 -0.68 -14.42 16.63
C VAL A 62 -2.06 -15.04 16.86
N GLN A 63 -2.58 -15.81 15.89
CA GLN A 63 -3.86 -16.51 16.03
C GLN A 63 -3.83 -17.53 17.18
N GLU A 64 -2.73 -18.24 17.38
CA GLU A 64 -2.57 -19.16 18.49
C GLU A 64 -2.56 -18.44 19.83
N ALA A 65 -1.87 -17.29 19.94
CA ALA A 65 -1.89 -16.46 21.14
C ALA A 65 -3.30 -15.95 21.47
N ILE A 66 -4.12 -15.65 20.46
CA ILE A 66 -5.51 -15.25 20.64
C ILE A 66 -6.36 -16.45 21.12
N ARG A 67 -6.21 -17.64 20.50
CA ARG A 67 -6.97 -18.84 20.88
C ARG A 67 -6.63 -19.34 22.28
N SER A 68 -5.37 -19.19 22.68
CA SER A 68 -4.92 -19.54 24.05
C SER A 68 -5.39 -18.53 25.11
N GLY A 69 -5.98 -17.39 24.69
CA GLY A 69 -6.43 -16.35 25.60
C GLY A 69 -5.33 -15.42 26.13
N ASP A 70 -4.14 -15.50 25.57
CA ASP A 70 -3.01 -14.62 25.94
C ASP A 70 -3.27 -13.17 25.57
N ILE A 71 -3.89 -12.94 24.40
CA ILE A 71 -4.24 -11.63 23.86
C ILE A 71 -5.59 -11.66 23.16
N TYR A 72 -6.23 -10.51 23.03
CA TYR A 72 -7.47 -10.35 22.26
C TYR A 72 -7.20 -9.92 20.82
N GLN A 73 -6.13 -9.14 20.64
CA GLN A 73 -5.73 -8.55 19.37
C GLN A 73 -4.23 -8.28 19.38
N ALA A 74 -3.60 -8.41 18.19
CA ALA A 74 -2.27 -7.84 17.93
C ALA A 74 -2.23 -7.21 16.53
N ASN A 75 -1.56 -6.05 16.41
CA ASN A 75 -1.31 -5.42 15.12
C ASN A 75 -0.06 -6.07 14.49
N LEU A 76 -0.25 -6.99 13.55
CA LEU A 76 0.82 -7.70 12.86
C LEU A 76 1.31 -6.89 11.66
N THR A 77 2.63 -6.69 11.55
CA THR A 77 3.22 -5.78 10.58
C THR A 77 4.35 -6.40 9.76
N PHE A 78 4.63 -5.78 8.61
CA PHE A 78 5.83 -6.03 7.83
C PHE A 78 6.24 -4.78 7.07
N GLN A 79 7.41 -4.83 6.43
CA GLN A 79 7.91 -3.71 5.65
C GLN A 79 7.63 -3.88 4.15
N LEU A 80 7.33 -2.76 3.50
CA LEU A 80 7.47 -2.56 2.07
C LEU A 80 8.82 -1.90 1.81
N ALA A 81 9.52 -2.30 0.75
CA ALA A 81 10.81 -1.71 0.38
C ALA A 81 10.89 -1.50 -1.14
N GLY A 82 11.65 -0.49 -1.52
CA GLY A 82 11.94 -0.10 -2.90
C GLY A 82 13.08 0.90 -2.95
N SER A 83 13.17 1.65 -4.04
CA SER A 83 14.16 2.70 -4.24
C SER A 83 13.53 4.10 -4.20
N TRP A 84 14.36 5.11 -4.03
CA TRP A 84 14.00 6.50 -4.23
C TRP A 84 15.10 7.25 -4.97
N GLN A 85 14.75 8.37 -5.63
CA GLN A 85 15.69 9.25 -6.32
C GLN A 85 15.19 10.70 -6.27
N GLY A 86 16.11 11.64 -6.33
CA GLY A 86 15.85 13.08 -6.38
C GLY A 86 15.69 13.72 -5.01
N ASP A 87 14.86 14.74 -4.93
CA ASP A 87 14.69 15.53 -3.72
C ASP A 87 13.62 14.94 -2.78
N PRO A 88 13.94 14.64 -1.50
CA PRO A 88 12.99 14.18 -0.50
C PRO A 88 11.81 15.12 -0.26
N LEU A 89 12.00 16.44 -0.35
CA LEU A 89 10.92 17.41 -0.18
C LEU A 89 9.93 17.37 -1.36
N ALA A 90 10.42 17.16 -2.59
CA ALA A 90 9.59 16.95 -3.76
C ALA A 90 8.78 15.64 -3.66
N ILE A 91 9.39 14.55 -3.13
CA ILE A 91 8.69 13.30 -2.84
C ILE A 91 7.58 13.55 -1.80
N TYR A 92 7.87 14.26 -0.71
CA TYR A 92 6.88 14.58 0.31
C TYR A 92 5.74 15.44 -0.22
N ALA A 93 6.04 16.45 -1.04
CA ALA A 93 5.04 17.29 -1.67
C ALA A 93 4.04 16.46 -2.51
N ALA A 94 4.55 15.50 -3.29
CA ALA A 94 3.73 14.58 -4.07
C ALA A 94 2.86 13.69 -3.18
N LEU A 95 3.42 13.11 -2.11
CA LEU A 95 2.69 12.26 -1.17
C LEU A 95 1.61 13.03 -0.39
N ARG A 96 1.89 14.29 -0.01
CA ARG A 96 0.98 15.11 0.79
C ARG A 96 -0.25 15.55 0.00
N GLY A 97 -0.14 15.78 -1.31
CA GLY A 97 -1.20 16.32 -2.15
C GLY A 97 -2.51 15.52 -2.08
N ASP A 98 -2.41 14.20 -2.06
CA ASP A 98 -3.59 13.32 -2.04
C ASP A 98 -3.91 12.78 -0.65
N ALA A 99 -2.94 12.79 0.27
CA ALA A 99 -3.15 12.20 1.61
C ALA A 99 -3.99 13.09 2.53
N LEU A 100 -3.98 14.43 2.34
CA LEU A 100 -4.61 15.45 3.20
C LEU A 100 -4.51 15.10 4.70
N ALA A 101 -3.36 14.56 5.08
CA ALA A 101 -3.10 14.03 6.41
C ALA A 101 -3.04 15.19 7.43
N GLY A 102 -3.85 15.10 8.46
CA GLY A 102 -3.92 16.14 9.50
C GLY A 102 -2.65 16.25 10.35
N HIS A 103 -1.80 15.21 10.37
CA HIS A 103 -0.63 15.09 11.26
C HIS A 103 0.64 14.67 10.50
N GLY A 104 0.85 15.26 9.32
CA GLY A 104 2.03 15.02 8.51
C GLY A 104 3.30 15.67 9.10
N ALA A 105 4.47 15.09 8.74
CA ALA A 105 5.76 15.62 9.15
C ALA A 105 6.87 15.23 8.16
N VAL A 106 7.88 16.08 8.05
CA VAL A 106 9.16 15.77 7.39
C VAL A 106 10.27 15.95 8.39
N LEU A 107 11.12 14.94 8.53
CA LEU A 107 12.22 14.96 9.47
C LEU A 107 13.50 14.42 8.80
N TRP A 108 14.61 15.11 8.99
CA TRP A 108 15.95 14.62 8.75
C TRP A 108 16.63 14.36 10.09
N ASP A 109 16.99 13.10 10.38
CA ASP A 109 17.58 12.71 11.67
C ASP A 109 19.13 12.78 11.70
N GLY A 110 19.72 13.37 10.67
CA GLY A 110 21.17 13.43 10.47
C GLY A 110 21.70 12.33 9.55
N SER A 111 20.90 11.31 9.25
CA SER A 111 21.29 10.18 8.38
C SER A 111 20.17 9.71 7.44
N HIS A 112 18.92 9.91 7.81
CA HIS A 112 17.76 9.43 7.07
C HIS A 112 16.64 10.48 7.01
N TRP A 113 15.89 10.49 5.92
CA TRP A 113 14.66 11.24 5.83
C TRP A 113 13.47 10.40 6.29
N HIS A 114 12.56 11.02 7.03
CA HIS A 114 11.29 10.45 7.43
C HIS A 114 10.16 11.33 6.89
N LEU A 115 9.40 10.80 5.94
CA LEU A 115 8.30 11.49 5.26
C LEU A 115 6.99 10.90 5.77
N SER A 116 6.34 11.57 6.71
CA SER A 116 5.12 11.10 7.36
C SER A 116 3.90 11.83 6.81
N VAL A 117 2.93 11.07 6.30
CA VAL A 117 1.58 11.57 5.96
C VAL A 117 0.55 10.91 6.88
N SER A 118 0.85 10.92 8.18
CA SER A 118 0.02 10.28 9.20
C SER A 118 -1.36 10.94 9.30
N PRO A 119 -2.44 10.15 9.28
CA PRO A 119 -3.79 10.65 9.55
C PRO A 119 -4.13 10.70 11.05
N GLU A 120 -3.32 10.09 11.93
CA GLU A 120 -3.71 9.78 13.31
C GLU A 120 -2.95 10.64 14.31
N LEU A 121 -3.72 11.34 15.17
CA LEU A 121 -3.20 12.02 16.33
C LEU A 121 -2.93 11.01 17.44
N PHE A 122 -1.66 10.93 17.90
CA PHE A 122 -1.33 10.14 19.08
C PHE A 122 -1.80 10.85 20.34
N PHE A 123 -1.31 12.07 20.57
CA PHE A 123 -1.87 12.97 21.58
C PHE A 123 -1.53 14.44 21.28
N GLU A 124 -2.37 15.32 21.80
CA GLU A 124 -2.14 16.75 21.88
C GLU A 124 -2.24 17.17 23.35
N TRP A 125 -1.31 18.03 23.77
CA TRP A 125 -1.30 18.64 25.08
C TRP A 125 -1.43 20.15 24.94
N ARG A 126 -2.41 20.73 25.62
CA ARG A 126 -2.59 22.19 25.73
C ARG A 126 -2.95 22.56 27.15
N GLY A 127 -2.14 23.42 27.78
CA GLY A 127 -2.34 23.82 29.18
C GLY A 127 -2.19 22.62 30.13
N ASP A 128 -3.27 22.28 30.82
CA ASP A 128 -3.34 21.12 31.71
C ASP A 128 -4.03 19.90 31.09
N ARG A 129 -4.47 20.00 29.83
CA ARG A 129 -5.28 18.99 29.17
C ARG A 129 -4.52 18.19 28.11
N VAL A 130 -4.69 16.88 28.14
CA VAL A 130 -4.28 15.98 27.08
C VAL A 130 -5.50 15.45 26.36
N THR A 131 -5.41 15.39 25.02
CA THR A 131 -6.42 14.83 24.13
C THR A 131 -5.77 13.72 23.29
N VAL A 132 -6.42 12.56 23.21
CA VAL A 132 -6.08 11.48 22.28
C VAL A 132 -7.27 11.17 21.38
N ARG A 133 -7.00 10.79 20.12
CA ARG A 133 -8.06 10.56 19.13
C ARG A 133 -7.83 9.25 18.36
N PRO A 134 -8.02 8.08 18.99
CA PRO A 134 -7.89 6.81 18.31
C PRO A 134 -8.91 6.67 17.16
N MET A 135 -8.44 6.06 16.07
CA MET A 135 -9.21 5.81 14.85
C MET A 135 -9.33 4.31 14.62
N LYS A 136 -10.56 3.80 14.45
CA LYS A 136 -10.86 2.43 14.02
C LYS A 136 -12.14 2.41 13.21
N GLY A 137 -12.17 1.61 12.16
CA GLY A 137 -13.28 1.58 11.22
C GLY A 137 -13.09 2.60 10.09
N THR A 138 -13.07 2.10 8.85
CA THR A 138 -12.87 2.91 7.63
C THR A 138 -13.84 2.47 6.56
N ALA A 139 -14.47 3.42 5.88
CA ALA A 139 -15.29 3.16 4.71
C ALA A 139 -14.82 4.06 3.54
N PRO A 140 -14.95 3.60 2.28
CA PRO A 140 -14.65 4.44 1.12
C PRO A 140 -15.65 5.59 1.01
N ARG A 141 -15.30 6.60 0.20
CA ARG A 141 -16.24 7.65 -0.22
C ARG A 141 -17.19 7.11 -1.29
N GLY A 142 -18.42 7.56 -1.25
CA GLY A 142 -19.42 7.22 -2.27
C GLY A 142 -19.21 8.03 -3.56
N ALA A 143 -19.60 7.46 -4.70
CA ALA A 143 -19.56 8.14 -5.98
C ALA A 143 -20.64 9.23 -6.12
N THR A 144 -21.72 9.11 -5.35
CA THR A 144 -22.79 10.11 -5.26
C THR A 144 -23.00 10.57 -3.81
N PRO A 145 -23.58 11.78 -3.59
CA PRO A 145 -23.87 12.25 -2.21
C PRO A 145 -24.76 11.29 -1.40
N GLN A 146 -25.69 10.60 -2.05
CA GLN A 146 -26.58 9.62 -1.41
C GLN A 146 -25.81 8.37 -0.99
N GLU A 147 -24.98 7.83 -1.87
CA GLU A 147 -24.11 6.68 -1.57
C GLU A 147 -23.10 7.02 -0.47
N ASP A 148 -22.49 8.21 -0.52
CA ASP A 148 -21.55 8.71 0.47
C ASP A 148 -22.18 8.79 1.86
N ALA A 149 -23.39 9.34 1.95
CA ALA A 149 -24.15 9.40 3.20
C ALA A 149 -24.53 7.99 3.72
N ALA A 150 -24.89 7.06 2.82
CA ALA A 150 -25.21 5.69 3.19
C ALA A 150 -24.00 4.94 3.74
N LEU A 151 -22.82 5.06 3.09
CA LEU A 151 -21.57 4.46 3.55
C LEU A 151 -21.14 5.01 4.91
N LYS A 152 -21.26 6.32 5.11
CA LYS A 152 -21.01 6.98 6.39
C LYS A 152 -21.93 6.45 7.50
N ALA A 153 -23.23 6.33 7.23
CA ALA A 153 -24.20 5.81 8.19
C ALA A 153 -23.97 4.32 8.49
N ALA A 154 -23.64 3.52 7.47
CA ALA A 154 -23.30 2.11 7.63
C ALA A 154 -22.07 1.92 8.54
N LEU A 155 -21.01 2.72 8.35
CA LEU A 155 -19.83 2.69 9.20
C LEU A 155 -20.18 3.04 10.65
N ALA A 156 -20.97 4.10 10.87
CA ALA A 156 -21.38 4.51 12.20
C ALA A 156 -22.20 3.44 12.95
N ALA A 157 -22.96 2.63 12.20
CA ALA A 157 -23.80 1.57 12.74
C ALA A 157 -23.10 0.20 12.84
N ASN A 158 -21.91 0.03 12.27
CA ASN A 158 -21.23 -1.26 12.19
C ASN A 158 -20.82 -1.78 13.58
N PRO A 159 -21.37 -2.92 14.06
CA PRO A 159 -21.08 -3.42 15.40
C PRO A 159 -19.61 -3.81 15.61
N LYS A 160 -18.96 -4.35 14.56
CA LYS A 160 -17.55 -4.78 14.62
C LYS A 160 -16.64 -3.55 14.78
N ASP A 161 -16.78 -2.54 13.92
CA ASP A 161 -15.97 -1.32 13.97
C ASP A 161 -16.15 -0.59 15.30
N ARG A 162 -17.38 -0.55 15.84
CA ARG A 162 -17.66 0.01 17.17
C ARG A 162 -16.99 -0.77 18.30
N ALA A 163 -17.01 -2.10 18.25
CA ALA A 163 -16.39 -2.95 19.26
C ALA A 163 -14.86 -2.79 19.26
N GLU A 164 -14.23 -2.76 18.07
CA GLU A 164 -12.80 -2.52 17.93
C GLU A 164 -12.41 -1.10 18.40
N ASN A 165 -13.21 -0.08 18.06
CA ASN A 165 -12.98 1.29 18.52
C ASN A 165 -13.09 1.38 20.06
N LEU A 166 -14.12 0.77 20.66
CA LEU A 166 -14.33 0.75 22.11
C LEU A 166 -13.14 0.11 22.85
N MET A 167 -12.63 -1.00 22.35
CA MET A 167 -11.48 -1.68 22.95
C MET A 167 -10.22 -0.77 22.98
N ILE A 168 -9.97 -0.03 21.90
CA ILE A 168 -8.85 0.91 21.85
C ILE A 168 -9.10 2.12 22.75
N VAL A 169 -10.31 2.62 22.81
CA VAL A 169 -10.71 3.70 23.73
C VAL A 169 -10.46 3.31 25.19
N ASP A 170 -10.85 2.11 25.60
CA ASP A 170 -10.62 1.62 26.96
C ASP A 170 -9.12 1.48 27.27
N LEU A 171 -8.33 1.02 26.31
CA LEU A 171 -6.87 0.98 26.44
C LEU A 171 -6.28 2.38 26.63
N MET A 172 -6.72 3.36 25.83
CA MET A 172 -6.27 4.76 25.96
C MET A 172 -6.72 5.39 27.28
N ARG A 173 -7.93 5.11 27.76
CA ARG A 173 -8.41 5.56 29.07
C ARG A 173 -7.54 5.00 30.20
N ASN A 174 -7.24 3.71 30.16
CA ASN A 174 -6.35 3.07 31.15
C ASN A 174 -4.96 3.71 31.15
N ASP A 175 -4.36 3.93 29.97
CA ASP A 175 -3.05 4.54 29.86
C ASP A 175 -3.04 5.99 30.38
N LEU A 176 -4.01 6.82 29.99
CA LEU A 176 -4.12 8.20 30.46
C LEU A 176 -4.38 8.28 31.99
N SER A 177 -5.12 7.32 32.56
CA SER A 177 -5.44 7.32 34.00
C SER A 177 -4.21 7.29 34.91
N ARG A 178 -3.05 6.87 34.38
CA ARG A 178 -1.78 6.79 35.11
C ARG A 178 -1.17 8.16 35.42
N VAL A 179 -1.50 9.17 34.61
CA VAL A 179 -0.94 10.53 34.69
C VAL A 179 -2.00 11.61 34.85
N ALA A 180 -3.28 11.25 34.74
CA ALA A 180 -4.41 12.15 34.86
C ALA A 180 -4.87 12.34 36.32
N VAL A 181 -5.46 13.49 36.60
CA VAL A 181 -6.22 13.70 37.84
C VAL A 181 -7.36 12.69 37.88
N PRO A 182 -7.54 11.93 38.99
CA PRO A 182 -8.60 10.94 39.11
C PRO A 182 -9.97 11.49 38.74
N GLY A 183 -10.74 10.73 37.94
CA GLY A 183 -12.10 11.11 37.52
C GLY A 183 -12.16 12.12 36.37
N THR A 184 -11.03 12.62 35.83
CA THR A 184 -10.99 13.60 34.73
C THR A 184 -10.91 12.97 33.35
N VAL A 185 -10.56 11.69 33.24
CA VAL A 185 -10.55 10.98 31.96
C VAL A 185 -11.98 10.84 31.43
N LYS A 186 -12.27 11.49 30.32
CA LYS A 186 -13.61 11.56 29.71
C LYS A 186 -13.56 11.12 28.24
N VAL A 187 -14.51 10.29 27.88
CA VAL A 187 -14.78 9.99 26.45
C VAL A 187 -15.71 11.08 25.92
N ARG A 188 -15.35 11.67 24.82
CA ARG A 188 -16.11 12.68 24.07
C ARG A 188 -16.36 12.14 22.66
N ASP A 189 -17.48 12.49 22.06
CA ASP A 189 -17.80 12.20 20.67
C ASP A 189 -17.49 10.73 20.27
N ALA A 190 -17.99 9.78 21.09
CA ALA A 190 -17.75 8.36 20.86
C ALA A 190 -18.32 7.92 19.51
N PHE A 191 -17.51 7.19 18.72
CA PHE A 191 -17.88 6.65 17.40
C PHE A 191 -18.29 7.71 16.37
N ALA A 192 -17.76 8.93 16.47
CA ALA A 192 -17.98 9.96 15.47
C ALA A 192 -17.37 9.53 14.13
N VAL A 193 -18.11 9.71 13.02
CA VAL A 193 -17.58 9.42 11.69
C VAL A 193 -17.21 10.73 10.99
N GLU A 194 -15.92 10.92 10.80
CA GLU A 194 -15.35 12.04 10.06
C GLU A 194 -15.17 11.69 8.60
N SER A 195 -15.44 12.65 7.71
CA SER A 195 -15.27 12.48 6.27
C SER A 195 -13.98 13.16 5.83
N TYR A 196 -13.07 12.36 5.31
CA TYR A 196 -11.84 12.80 4.65
C TYR A 196 -12.02 12.72 3.12
N PRO A 197 -11.15 13.30 2.31
CA PRO A 197 -11.32 13.30 0.86
C PRO A 197 -11.46 11.92 0.23
N THR A 198 -10.74 10.92 0.76
CA THR A 198 -10.69 9.56 0.20
C THR A 198 -11.46 8.52 1.02
N VAL A 199 -11.78 8.81 2.28
CA VAL A 199 -12.42 7.85 3.20
C VAL A 199 -13.31 8.53 4.23
N HIS A 200 -14.25 7.77 4.80
CA HIS A 200 -14.87 8.02 6.09
C HIS A 200 -14.10 7.24 7.16
N GLN A 201 -13.88 7.86 8.32
CA GLN A 201 -13.12 7.27 9.41
C GLN A 201 -13.89 7.41 10.73
N MET A 202 -14.04 6.31 11.48
CA MET A 202 -14.61 6.35 12.82
C MET A 202 -13.55 6.78 13.84
N VAL A 203 -13.86 7.80 14.62
CA VAL A 203 -12.96 8.43 15.61
C VAL A 203 -13.68 8.56 16.94
N THR A 204 -12.94 8.38 18.01
CA THR A 204 -13.42 8.70 19.37
C THR A 204 -12.41 9.62 20.05
N THR A 205 -12.89 10.67 20.68
CA THR A 205 -12.04 11.61 21.42
C THR A 205 -12.02 11.25 22.90
N VAL A 206 -10.83 11.14 23.49
CA VAL A 206 -10.64 10.98 24.94
C VAL A 206 -9.81 12.13 25.45
N THR A 207 -10.29 12.79 26.50
CA THR A 207 -9.62 13.93 27.14
C THR A 207 -9.33 13.63 28.61
N ALA A 208 -8.24 14.18 29.12
CA ALA A 208 -7.88 14.06 30.54
C ALA A 208 -7.19 15.34 31.01
N GLN A 209 -7.38 15.70 32.28
CA GLN A 209 -6.60 16.74 32.95
C GLN A 209 -5.38 16.09 33.60
N MET A 210 -4.21 16.65 33.36
CA MET A 210 -2.94 16.10 33.88
C MET A 210 -2.74 16.48 35.34
N GLN A 211 -2.14 15.59 36.11
CA GLN A 211 -1.77 15.88 37.50
C GLN A 211 -0.73 17.01 37.55
N PRO A 212 -0.72 17.83 38.59
CA PRO A 212 0.31 18.85 38.79
C PRO A 212 1.71 18.23 38.77
N GLY A 213 2.63 18.86 38.03
CA GLY A 213 4.03 18.42 37.92
C GLY A 213 4.29 17.35 36.87
N VAL A 214 3.27 16.80 36.21
CA VAL A 214 3.43 15.88 35.07
C VAL A 214 4.04 16.65 33.89
N ALA A 215 5.08 16.09 33.29
CA ALA A 215 5.73 16.60 32.08
C ALA A 215 5.33 15.78 30.84
N VAL A 216 5.60 16.31 29.63
CA VAL A 216 5.36 15.60 28.35
C VAL A 216 6.04 14.23 28.33
N ALA A 217 7.24 14.13 28.91
CA ALA A 217 7.97 12.87 29.03
C ALA A 217 7.24 11.82 29.87
N ASP A 218 6.50 12.23 30.90
CA ASP A 218 5.73 11.31 31.74
C ASP A 218 4.49 10.82 31.02
N VAL A 219 3.83 11.70 30.23
CA VAL A 219 2.74 11.30 29.35
C VAL A 219 3.24 10.28 28.33
N LEU A 220 4.36 10.54 27.65
CA LEU A 220 4.96 9.59 26.73
C LEU A 220 5.26 8.24 27.39
N ARG A 221 5.86 8.21 28.58
CA ARG A 221 6.11 6.97 29.33
C ARG A 221 4.83 6.20 29.66
N ALA A 222 3.75 6.90 29.94
CA ALA A 222 2.48 6.28 30.32
C ALA A 222 1.72 5.68 29.13
N ILE A 223 1.69 6.37 27.99
CA ILE A 223 0.82 6.00 26.88
C ILE A 223 1.56 5.37 25.68
N PHE A 224 2.89 5.56 25.53
CA PHE A 224 3.67 5.00 24.43
C PHE A 224 4.01 3.51 24.65
N PRO A 225 4.03 2.68 23.59
CA PRO A 225 3.52 2.97 22.24
C PRO A 225 1.99 3.07 22.20
N CYS A 226 1.45 3.71 21.15
CA CYS A 226 0.01 3.86 20.97
C CYS A 226 -0.73 2.51 20.96
N GLY A 227 -1.86 2.44 21.62
CA GLY A 227 -2.66 1.21 21.71
C GLY A 227 -3.20 0.74 20.36
N SER A 228 -3.55 1.69 19.46
CA SER A 228 -4.12 1.40 18.14
C SER A 228 -3.20 0.58 17.24
N ILE A 229 -1.87 0.65 17.50
CA ILE A 229 -0.83 0.00 16.68
C ILE A 229 -0.08 -1.14 17.41
N THR A 230 -0.54 -1.51 18.60
CA THR A 230 0.01 -2.62 19.40
C THR A 230 -1.00 -3.76 19.51
N GLY A 231 -1.80 -3.75 20.52
CA GLY A 231 -2.83 -4.77 20.78
C GLY A 231 -3.30 -4.76 22.23
N ALA A 232 -4.11 -5.70 22.61
CA ALA A 232 -4.71 -5.78 23.92
C ALA A 232 -4.60 -7.22 24.50
N PRO A 233 -4.14 -7.38 25.76
CA PRO A 233 -3.47 -6.42 26.64
C PRO A 233 -2.13 -5.93 26.06
N LYS A 234 -1.80 -4.65 26.20
CA LYS A 234 -0.70 -3.99 25.46
C LYS A 234 0.65 -4.69 25.61
N ILE A 235 1.12 -4.93 26.84
CA ILE A 235 2.45 -5.52 27.07
C ILE A 235 2.52 -6.93 26.49
N ARG A 236 1.49 -7.74 26.75
CA ARG A 236 1.45 -9.12 26.25
C ARG A 236 1.39 -9.19 24.72
N ALA A 237 0.61 -8.29 24.10
CA ALA A 237 0.57 -8.17 22.64
C ALA A 237 1.94 -7.77 22.06
N MET A 238 2.68 -6.87 22.72
CA MET A 238 4.03 -6.48 22.30
C MET A 238 5.03 -7.64 22.38
N GLU A 239 4.93 -8.52 23.38
CA GLU A 239 5.75 -9.72 23.49
C GLU A 239 5.50 -10.66 22.31
N TRP A 240 4.21 -10.91 21.97
CA TRP A 240 3.86 -11.73 20.81
C TRP A 240 4.25 -11.10 19.47
N ILE A 241 4.14 -9.79 19.33
CA ILE A 241 4.63 -9.05 18.16
C ILE A 241 6.15 -9.25 18.00
N ASP A 242 6.91 -9.20 19.09
CA ASP A 242 8.36 -9.41 19.05
C ASP A 242 8.75 -10.83 18.63
N ILE A 243 7.94 -11.82 18.98
CA ILE A 243 8.11 -13.22 18.55
C ILE A 243 7.74 -13.40 17.07
N ALA A 244 6.60 -12.83 16.64
CA ALA A 244 6.01 -13.08 15.33
C ALA A 244 6.68 -12.27 14.20
N GLU A 245 7.07 -11.02 14.46
CA GLU A 245 7.65 -10.15 13.45
C GLU A 245 9.14 -10.41 13.26
N ARG A 246 9.57 -10.54 12.01
CA ARG A 246 11.00 -10.75 11.67
C ARG A 246 11.83 -9.46 11.81
N ASP A 247 11.28 -8.35 11.32
CA ASP A 247 12.00 -7.10 11.16
C ASP A 247 11.62 -6.11 12.26
N ALA A 248 12.58 -5.29 12.71
CA ALA A 248 12.29 -4.20 13.62
C ALA A 248 11.44 -3.12 12.95
N ARG A 249 10.45 -2.58 13.65
CA ARG A 249 9.54 -1.54 13.13
C ARG A 249 10.24 -0.19 12.87
N GLY A 250 11.35 0.09 13.57
CA GLY A 250 12.01 1.40 13.53
C GLY A 250 11.07 2.50 14.01
N LEU A 251 10.99 3.60 13.25
CA LEU A 251 10.05 4.69 13.54
C LEU A 251 8.59 4.32 13.26
N TYR A 252 8.33 3.37 12.37
CA TYR A 252 6.96 2.91 12.10
C TYR A 252 6.30 2.41 13.39
N CYS A 253 5.06 2.81 13.63
CA CYS A 253 4.35 2.62 14.90
C CYS A 253 4.97 3.37 16.11
N GLY A 254 5.94 4.24 15.85
CA GLY A 254 6.43 5.22 16.82
C GLY A 254 5.63 6.52 16.76
N SER A 255 6.31 7.63 16.95
CA SER A 255 5.66 8.96 16.96
C SER A 255 6.63 10.04 16.49
N ILE A 256 6.09 11.01 15.75
CA ILE A 256 6.79 12.27 15.42
C ILE A 256 5.94 13.41 15.99
N GLY A 257 6.61 14.37 16.63
CA GLY A 257 5.89 15.49 17.21
C GLY A 257 6.81 16.63 17.63
N PHE A 258 6.24 17.60 18.30
CA PHE A 258 6.96 18.74 18.85
C PHE A 258 6.47 19.06 20.26
N VAL A 259 7.34 19.72 20.99
CA VAL A 259 7.05 20.34 22.29
C VAL A 259 7.42 21.81 22.17
N ASP A 260 6.44 22.67 22.35
CA ASP A 260 6.61 24.12 22.43
C ASP A 260 6.67 24.52 23.91
N VAL A 261 7.84 25.03 24.30
CA VAL A 261 8.04 25.51 25.68
C VAL A 261 7.86 27.02 25.63
N PRO A 262 6.92 27.61 26.39
CA PRO A 262 6.72 29.03 26.41
C PRO A 262 8.01 29.76 26.74
N ASP A 263 8.32 30.78 25.96
CA ASP A 263 9.35 31.74 26.37
C ASP A 263 8.78 32.57 27.52
N THR A 264 9.31 32.37 28.73
CA THR A 264 8.90 33.11 29.93
C THR A 264 9.14 34.63 29.82
N ALA A 265 9.82 35.08 28.76
CA ALA A 265 10.09 36.48 28.45
C ALA A 265 9.20 37.08 27.35
N ALA A 266 8.35 36.27 26.65
CA ALA A 266 7.48 36.76 25.59
C ALA A 266 6.12 37.26 26.11
N PRO A 267 5.57 38.37 25.59
CA PRO A 267 4.25 38.85 26.00
C PRO A 267 3.16 37.86 25.58
N ASP A 268 2.17 37.75 26.46
CA ASP A 268 0.98 36.93 26.46
C ASP A 268 0.36 36.70 25.06
N ARG A 269 0.34 35.47 24.58
CA ARG A 269 -0.34 35.04 23.33
C ARG A 269 -1.80 34.64 23.56
N GLY A 270 -2.39 35.03 24.70
CA GLY A 270 -3.80 34.74 25.00
C GLY A 270 -4.09 33.34 25.56
N ASP A 271 -3.09 32.46 25.60
CA ASP A 271 -3.17 31.21 26.37
C ASP A 271 -2.72 31.46 27.81
N ALA A 272 -3.22 30.66 28.76
CA ALA A 272 -2.86 30.86 30.16
C ALA A 272 -1.35 30.98 30.37
N PRO A 273 -0.86 31.97 31.14
CA PRO A 273 0.58 32.22 31.31
C PRO A 273 1.32 30.97 31.77
N GLY A 274 2.32 30.52 30.99
CA GLY A 274 3.19 29.39 31.35
C GLY A 274 2.77 28.02 30.85
N ALA A 275 1.71 27.89 30.04
CA ALA A 275 1.26 26.61 29.52
C ALA A 275 1.96 26.26 28.21
N GLY A 276 2.89 25.29 28.23
CA GLY A 276 3.48 24.70 27.03
C GLY A 276 2.44 23.92 26.22
N SER A 277 2.75 23.68 24.93
CA SER A 277 1.94 22.81 24.08
C SER A 277 2.81 21.70 23.48
N ALA A 278 2.18 20.57 23.17
CA ALA A 278 2.82 19.48 22.47
C ALA A 278 1.81 18.76 21.56
N ALA A 279 2.25 18.30 20.42
CA ALA A 279 1.44 17.46 19.54
C ALA A 279 2.31 16.37 18.93
N PHE A 280 1.79 15.15 18.94
CA PHE A 280 2.48 13.96 18.45
C PHE A 280 1.53 13.13 17.58
N ASN A 281 2.02 12.68 16.44
CA ASN A 281 1.28 11.74 15.59
C ASN A 281 1.60 10.28 15.94
N VAL A 282 0.81 9.34 15.44
CA VAL A 282 1.21 7.95 15.30
C VAL A 282 1.97 7.82 13.98
N ALA A 283 3.24 7.39 14.01
CA ALA A 283 4.06 7.30 12.81
C ALA A 283 3.67 6.10 11.93
N ILE A 284 2.49 6.18 11.33
CA ILE A 284 1.98 5.32 10.25
C ILE A 284 1.95 6.11 8.94
N ARG A 285 1.83 5.43 7.80
CA ARG A 285 1.98 6.07 6.48
C ARG A 285 3.25 6.93 6.40
N THR A 286 4.33 6.38 6.94
CA THR A 286 5.62 7.08 7.09
C THR A 286 6.67 6.33 6.30
N VAL A 287 7.25 7.01 5.31
CA VAL A 287 8.33 6.49 4.47
C VAL A 287 9.66 6.91 5.06
N ARG A 288 10.57 5.95 5.23
CA ARG A 288 11.98 6.22 5.56
C ARG A 288 12.81 6.13 4.29
N LEU A 289 13.56 7.18 3.99
CA LEU A 289 14.51 7.21 2.88
C LEU A 289 15.93 7.08 3.44
N VAL A 290 16.63 6.05 3.00
CA VAL A 290 18.02 5.77 3.37
C VAL A 290 18.89 6.08 2.17
N PRO A 291 19.73 7.13 2.20
CA PRO A 291 20.67 7.41 1.13
C PRO A 291 21.67 6.28 0.95
N ASP A 292 22.11 5.99 -0.29
CA ASP A 292 23.14 4.98 -0.56
C ASP A 292 24.49 5.34 0.07
N HIS A 293 24.77 6.65 0.17
CA HIS A 293 25.90 7.23 0.90
C HIS A 293 25.54 8.65 1.37
N PRO A 294 26.28 9.26 2.32
CA PRO A 294 26.04 10.63 2.75
C PRO A 294 25.98 11.61 1.58
N GLY A 295 24.88 12.35 1.45
CA GLY A 295 24.66 13.31 0.36
C GLY A 295 24.14 12.71 -0.94
N ALA A 296 23.89 11.39 -1.02
CA ALA A 296 23.28 10.81 -2.21
C ALA A 296 21.83 11.29 -2.40
N ALA A 297 21.48 11.65 -3.63
CA ALA A 297 20.12 11.96 -4.05
C ALA A 297 19.38 10.68 -4.52
N GLY A 298 19.60 9.55 -3.85
CA GLY A 298 18.97 8.27 -4.14
C GLY A 298 19.37 7.21 -3.12
N GLY A 299 18.62 6.10 -3.14
CA GLY A 299 18.87 5.00 -2.21
C GLY A 299 17.65 4.14 -1.98
N ARG A 300 17.57 3.53 -0.80
CA ARG A 300 16.50 2.63 -0.39
C ARG A 300 15.36 3.38 0.31
N ALA A 301 14.14 3.11 -0.09
CA ALA A 301 12.94 3.55 0.60
C ALA A 301 12.29 2.37 1.35
N THR A 302 11.79 2.60 2.55
CA THR A 302 11.03 1.60 3.32
C THR A 302 9.81 2.22 3.97
N MET A 303 8.73 1.45 4.08
CA MET A 303 7.52 1.83 4.81
C MET A 303 6.95 0.62 5.53
N GLY A 304 6.59 0.75 6.81
CA GLY A 304 5.84 -0.26 7.52
C GLY A 304 4.36 -0.26 7.14
N VAL A 305 3.77 -1.44 7.08
CA VAL A 305 2.33 -1.67 6.93
C VAL A 305 1.89 -2.76 7.90
N GLY A 306 0.62 -2.73 8.32
CA GLY A 306 0.11 -3.70 9.27
C GLY A 306 -1.41 -3.68 9.36
N SER A 307 -1.97 -4.75 9.93
CA SER A 307 -3.39 -4.89 10.23
C SER A 307 -3.60 -5.48 11.62
N ALA A 308 -4.78 -5.27 12.17
CA ALA A 308 -5.16 -5.75 13.49
C ALA A 308 -5.73 -7.18 13.39
N VAL A 309 -4.94 -8.16 13.78
CA VAL A 309 -5.37 -9.58 13.82
C VAL A 309 -6.22 -9.82 15.06
N VAL A 310 -7.43 -10.31 14.85
CA VAL A 310 -8.43 -10.71 15.85
C VAL A 310 -8.87 -12.16 15.63
N ALA A 311 -9.73 -12.71 16.49
CA ALA A 311 -10.11 -14.11 16.45
C ALA A 311 -10.73 -14.58 15.11
N ASP A 312 -11.50 -13.72 14.47
CA ASP A 312 -12.18 -13.97 13.18
C ASP A 312 -11.39 -13.53 11.95
N SER A 313 -10.15 -13.03 12.13
CA SER A 313 -9.30 -12.60 11.02
C SER A 313 -8.93 -13.75 10.09
N VAL A 314 -8.95 -13.46 8.78
CA VAL A 314 -8.52 -14.36 7.71
C VAL A 314 -7.19 -13.89 7.15
N MET A 315 -6.20 -14.75 7.14
CA MET A 315 -4.79 -14.44 6.79
C MET A 315 -4.65 -13.64 5.49
N MET A 316 -5.30 -14.07 4.40
CA MET A 316 -5.22 -13.36 3.12
C MET A 316 -5.97 -12.02 3.11
N GLY A 317 -7.02 -11.88 3.92
CA GLY A 317 -7.71 -10.61 4.15
C GLY A 317 -6.77 -9.59 4.77
N GLU A 318 -6.12 -9.96 5.88
CA GLU A 318 -5.16 -9.10 6.60
C GLU A 318 -3.94 -8.76 5.73
N TRP A 319 -3.40 -9.72 4.98
CA TRP A 319 -2.32 -9.47 4.01
C TRP A 319 -2.72 -8.41 2.97
N ARG A 320 -3.90 -8.55 2.35
CA ARG A 320 -4.38 -7.60 1.35
C ARG A 320 -4.63 -6.22 1.94
N GLU A 321 -5.17 -6.14 3.16
CA GLU A 321 -5.34 -4.88 3.88
C GLU A 321 -4.00 -4.17 4.07
N CYS A 322 -2.95 -4.89 4.49
CA CYS A 322 -1.59 -4.35 4.60
C CYS A 322 -1.09 -3.81 3.25
N VAL A 323 -1.25 -4.56 2.16
CA VAL A 323 -0.82 -4.13 0.81
C VAL A 323 -1.58 -2.89 0.34
N VAL A 324 -2.90 -2.84 0.58
CA VAL A 324 -3.75 -1.68 0.23
C VAL A 324 -3.31 -0.43 0.99
N LYS A 325 -2.92 -0.54 2.25
CA LYS A 325 -2.38 0.58 3.03
C LYS A 325 -1.10 1.19 2.45
N GLY A 326 -0.38 0.46 1.59
CA GLY A 326 0.78 0.95 0.84
C GLY A 326 0.46 1.58 -0.51
N ASN A 327 -0.76 1.43 -1.04
CA ASN A 327 -1.10 1.83 -2.41
C ASN A 327 -1.04 3.34 -2.65
N PHE A 328 -1.23 4.18 -1.62
CA PHE A 328 -1.12 5.64 -1.79
C PHE A 328 0.27 6.08 -2.28
N LEU A 329 1.32 5.31 -1.96
CA LEU A 329 2.68 5.58 -2.46
C LEU A 329 2.80 5.37 -3.96
N ARG A 330 2.01 4.45 -4.51
CA ARG A 330 2.11 4.01 -5.91
C ARG A 330 1.45 4.98 -6.88
N LEU A 331 0.34 5.60 -6.46
CA LEU A 331 -0.41 6.53 -7.30
C LEU A 331 0.32 7.87 -7.47
N ASN A 332 1.02 8.33 -6.43
CA ASN A 332 1.53 9.70 -6.35
C ASN A 332 3.01 9.83 -6.69
N ALA A 333 3.77 8.74 -6.62
CA ALA A 333 5.22 8.79 -6.76
C ALA A 333 5.73 8.60 -8.20
N GLY A 334 4.86 8.55 -9.21
CA GLY A 334 5.26 8.31 -10.60
C GLY A 334 5.97 6.97 -10.80
N SER A 335 5.63 5.98 -9.96
CA SER A 335 6.42 4.78 -9.71
C SER A 335 6.26 3.68 -10.76
N ALA A 336 5.33 3.82 -11.70
CA ALA A 336 5.06 2.79 -12.69
C ALA A 336 4.95 3.40 -14.08
N ASP A 337 5.58 2.75 -15.06
CA ASP A 337 5.45 3.05 -16.47
C ASP A 337 4.48 2.06 -17.12
N LEU A 338 3.80 2.46 -18.19
CA LEU A 338 2.98 1.56 -19.00
C LEU A 338 3.89 0.66 -19.83
N ILE A 339 3.53 -0.62 -19.95
CA ILE A 339 4.30 -1.56 -20.77
C ILE A 339 3.42 -2.36 -21.72
N GLU A 340 3.96 -2.65 -22.89
CA GLU A 340 3.46 -3.67 -23.81
C GLU A 340 4.54 -4.66 -24.18
N THR A 341 4.12 -5.89 -24.50
CA THR A 341 5.00 -6.95 -24.96
C THR A 341 4.33 -7.63 -26.13
N MET A 342 4.96 -7.56 -27.29
CA MET A 342 4.40 -7.92 -28.58
C MET A 342 5.29 -8.95 -29.27
N ALA A 343 4.69 -9.85 -30.06
CA ALA A 343 5.42 -10.69 -30.98
C ALA A 343 5.60 -9.95 -32.31
N PHE A 344 6.81 -9.97 -32.85
CA PHE A 344 7.13 -9.52 -34.19
C PHE A 344 7.48 -10.71 -35.07
N ASP A 345 6.95 -10.72 -36.26
CA ASP A 345 7.30 -11.65 -37.36
C ASP A 345 7.72 -10.84 -38.56
N PRO A 346 8.88 -11.18 -39.23
CA PRO A 346 9.35 -10.41 -40.37
C PRO A 346 8.39 -10.33 -41.55
N THR A 347 7.48 -11.30 -41.70
CA THR A 347 6.50 -11.35 -42.78
C THR A 347 5.19 -10.70 -42.41
N ALA A 348 4.68 -10.97 -41.20
CA ALA A 348 3.38 -10.52 -40.72
C ALA A 348 3.42 -9.23 -39.88
N GLY A 349 4.60 -8.75 -39.52
CA GLY A 349 4.77 -7.60 -38.63
C GLY A 349 4.39 -7.94 -37.18
N ILE A 350 3.66 -7.04 -36.52
CA ILE A 350 3.08 -7.27 -35.18
C ILE A 350 1.57 -7.48 -35.37
N PRO A 351 1.05 -8.72 -35.32
CA PRO A 351 -0.32 -9.01 -35.72
C PRO A 351 -1.41 -8.29 -34.91
N LEU A 352 -1.15 -8.02 -33.63
CA LEU A 352 -2.11 -7.39 -32.71
C LEU A 352 -1.71 -5.98 -32.29
N LEU A 353 -0.92 -5.27 -33.09
CA LEU A 353 -0.38 -3.95 -32.75
C LEU A 353 -1.45 -2.96 -32.33
N GLU A 354 -2.54 -2.87 -33.09
CA GLU A 354 -3.61 -1.89 -32.82
C GLU A 354 -4.32 -2.15 -31.48
N ARG A 355 -4.48 -3.42 -31.10
CA ARG A 355 -5.05 -3.80 -29.82
C ARG A 355 -4.11 -3.48 -28.66
N HIS A 356 -2.80 -3.67 -28.83
CA HIS A 356 -1.80 -3.28 -27.86
C HIS A 356 -1.82 -1.77 -27.62
N LEU A 357 -1.84 -0.97 -28.69
CA LEU A 357 -1.90 0.49 -28.60
C LEU A 357 -3.21 0.98 -28.00
N GLU A 358 -4.34 0.31 -28.30
CA GLU A 358 -5.64 0.70 -27.72
C GLU A 358 -5.69 0.41 -26.21
N ARG A 359 -5.24 -0.76 -25.74
CA ARG A 359 -5.17 -1.08 -24.32
C ARG A 359 -4.25 -0.10 -23.58
N MET A 360 -3.09 0.23 -24.15
CA MET A 360 -2.17 1.21 -23.59
C MET A 360 -2.79 2.60 -23.52
N LYS A 361 -3.51 3.04 -24.56
CA LYS A 361 -4.26 4.30 -24.59
C LYS A 361 -5.29 4.38 -23.47
N GLN A 362 -6.10 3.32 -23.28
CA GLN A 362 -7.09 3.24 -22.20
C GLN A 362 -6.41 3.34 -20.82
N SER A 363 -5.30 2.63 -20.65
CA SER A 363 -4.50 2.72 -19.42
C SER A 363 -3.90 4.11 -19.21
N ALA A 364 -3.41 4.76 -20.27
CA ALA A 364 -2.88 6.11 -20.22
C ALA A 364 -3.94 7.14 -19.79
N GLN A 365 -5.14 7.03 -20.35
CA GLN A 365 -6.29 7.89 -19.99
C GLN A 365 -6.70 7.69 -18.53
N ALA A 366 -6.82 6.42 -18.08
CA ALA A 366 -7.22 6.10 -16.72
C ALA A 366 -6.19 6.53 -15.66
N LEU A 367 -4.90 6.50 -15.99
CA LEU A 367 -3.80 6.77 -15.06
C LEU A 367 -3.14 8.14 -15.24
N GLY A 368 -3.64 8.98 -16.18
CA GLY A 368 -3.14 10.33 -16.40
C GLY A 368 -1.75 10.40 -17.04
N PHE A 369 -1.46 9.52 -18.01
CA PHE A 369 -0.24 9.54 -18.82
C PHE A 369 -0.44 10.39 -20.08
N ALA A 370 0.59 11.13 -20.50
CA ALA A 370 0.64 11.68 -21.85
C ALA A 370 0.80 10.52 -22.86
N PHE A 371 -0.01 10.51 -23.91
CA PHE A 371 -0.03 9.39 -24.86
C PHE A 371 -0.23 9.88 -26.30
N ASP A 372 0.77 9.66 -27.14
CA ASP A 372 0.70 9.90 -28.59
C ASP A 372 0.75 8.58 -29.35
N ARG A 373 -0.44 8.09 -29.78
CA ARG A 373 -0.57 6.83 -30.52
C ARG A 373 0.22 6.82 -31.82
N HIS A 374 0.28 7.96 -32.54
CA HIS A 374 0.95 8.03 -33.83
C HIS A 374 2.47 7.98 -33.66
N ALA A 375 3.02 8.73 -32.70
CA ALA A 375 4.44 8.70 -32.40
C ALA A 375 4.90 7.30 -31.98
N LEU A 376 4.14 6.62 -31.08
CA LEU A 376 4.45 5.26 -30.64
C LEU A 376 4.38 4.24 -31.78
N ARG A 377 3.35 4.32 -32.62
CA ARG A 377 3.24 3.44 -33.81
C ARG A 377 4.45 3.61 -34.73
N ASN A 378 4.80 4.85 -35.05
CA ASN A 378 5.94 5.14 -35.93
C ASN A 378 7.28 4.62 -35.32
N ALA A 379 7.46 4.81 -34.02
CA ALA A 379 8.65 4.30 -33.33
C ALA A 379 8.72 2.76 -33.38
N ILE A 380 7.59 2.07 -33.19
CA ILE A 380 7.51 0.60 -33.29
C ILE A 380 7.84 0.15 -34.73
N HIS A 381 7.25 0.80 -35.74
CA HIS A 381 7.54 0.46 -37.14
C HIS A 381 9.00 0.69 -37.49
N ALA A 382 9.60 1.80 -37.01
CA ALA A 382 11.01 2.08 -37.24
C ALA A 382 11.90 0.97 -36.65
N LEU A 383 11.63 0.54 -35.39
CA LEU A 383 12.36 -0.58 -34.79
C LEU A 383 12.18 -1.89 -35.58
N CYS A 384 10.94 -2.19 -36.01
CA CYS A 384 10.64 -3.43 -36.73
C CYS A 384 11.27 -3.48 -38.11
N PHE A 385 11.56 -2.34 -38.74
CA PHE A 385 12.20 -2.28 -40.04
C PHE A 385 13.64 -2.83 -40.01
N ASP A 386 14.30 -2.74 -38.86
CA ASP A 386 15.66 -3.22 -38.67
C ASP A 386 15.73 -4.67 -38.17
N LEU A 387 14.60 -5.40 -38.10
CA LEU A 387 14.54 -6.76 -37.57
C LEU A 387 14.36 -7.80 -38.71
N ASP A 388 15.32 -8.68 -38.87
CA ASP A 388 15.30 -9.75 -39.88
C ASP A 388 14.77 -11.10 -39.36
N ALA A 389 14.52 -11.23 -38.06
CA ALA A 389 14.09 -12.46 -37.41
C ALA A 389 12.93 -12.23 -36.45
N PRO A 390 12.11 -13.27 -36.15
CA PRO A 390 11.06 -13.17 -35.14
C PRO A 390 11.60 -12.68 -33.80
N ALA A 391 10.92 -11.68 -33.22
CA ALA A 391 11.39 -11.00 -32.03
C ALA A 391 10.25 -10.74 -31.01
N LYS A 392 10.64 -10.62 -29.75
CA LYS A 392 9.83 -10.05 -28.69
C LYS A 392 10.12 -8.56 -28.63
N VAL A 393 9.13 -7.73 -28.98
CA VAL A 393 9.21 -6.27 -28.87
C VAL A 393 8.56 -5.83 -27.56
N ARG A 394 9.29 -5.07 -26.77
CA ARG A 394 8.80 -4.46 -25.52
C ARG A 394 8.78 -2.95 -25.67
N LEU A 395 7.62 -2.36 -25.39
CA LEU A 395 7.41 -0.91 -25.31
C LEU A 395 7.21 -0.52 -23.83
N VAL A 396 7.90 0.52 -23.42
CA VAL A 396 7.73 1.16 -22.10
C VAL A 396 7.38 2.63 -22.34
N VAL A 397 6.34 3.15 -21.66
CA VAL A 397 5.92 4.56 -21.78
C VAL A 397 5.84 5.16 -20.39
N ALA A 398 6.63 6.20 -20.16
CA ALA A 398 6.63 6.97 -18.93
C ALA A 398 5.41 7.91 -18.86
N ARG A 399 5.09 8.43 -17.67
CA ARG A 399 3.96 9.35 -17.46
C ARG A 399 4.03 10.61 -18.34
N SER A 400 5.23 11.08 -18.66
CA SER A 400 5.46 12.23 -19.55
C SER A 400 5.20 11.95 -21.04
N GLY A 401 4.93 10.69 -21.42
CA GLY A 401 4.85 10.26 -22.82
C GLY A 401 6.21 9.87 -23.43
N ALA A 402 7.32 10.08 -22.71
CA ALA A 402 8.61 9.53 -23.14
C ALA A 402 8.55 8.01 -23.22
N HIS A 403 9.14 7.42 -24.23
CA HIS A 403 9.06 5.98 -24.45
C HIS A 403 10.40 5.36 -24.81
N ALA A 404 10.50 4.06 -24.53
CA ALA A 404 11.63 3.23 -24.91
C ALA A 404 11.12 1.93 -25.54
N LEU A 405 11.84 1.46 -26.55
CA LEU A 405 11.60 0.19 -27.24
C LEU A 405 12.81 -0.72 -27.12
N GLU A 406 12.54 -2.00 -26.90
CA GLU A 406 13.54 -3.05 -26.80
C GLU A 406 13.10 -4.23 -27.67
N ALA A 407 14.00 -4.77 -28.47
CA ALA A 407 13.80 -6.02 -29.18
C ALA A 407 14.72 -7.11 -28.61
N ALA A 408 14.18 -8.31 -28.44
CA ALA A 408 14.93 -9.49 -28.00
C ALA A 408 14.41 -10.73 -28.75
N PRO A 409 15.20 -11.81 -28.87
CA PRO A 409 14.73 -13.05 -29.49
C PRO A 409 13.43 -13.54 -28.84
N LEU A 410 12.53 -14.12 -29.63
CA LEU A 410 11.33 -14.76 -29.11
C LEU A 410 11.74 -15.89 -28.13
N PRO A 411 11.14 -15.94 -26.95
CA PRO A 411 11.39 -17.05 -26.05
C PRO A 411 10.87 -18.36 -26.66
N PRO A 412 11.60 -19.48 -26.51
CA PRO A 412 11.23 -20.77 -27.11
C PRO A 412 9.83 -21.21 -26.65
N ALA A 413 9.12 -21.95 -27.51
CA ALA A 413 7.86 -22.58 -27.16
C ALA A 413 8.06 -23.59 -26.01
N PHE A 414 7.03 -23.81 -25.21
CA PHE A 414 7.07 -24.87 -24.21
C PHE A 414 7.04 -26.24 -24.89
N ALA A 415 7.89 -27.18 -24.45
CA ALA A 415 8.01 -28.53 -24.99
C ALA A 415 6.84 -29.47 -24.57
N GLY A 416 5.67 -28.94 -24.28
CA GLY A 416 4.48 -29.67 -23.86
C GLY A 416 3.56 -28.79 -23.03
N PRO A 417 2.51 -29.34 -22.41
CA PRO A 417 1.59 -28.58 -21.60
C PRO A 417 2.28 -27.78 -20.49
N VAL A 418 1.86 -26.53 -20.30
CA VAL A 418 2.39 -25.65 -19.27
C VAL A 418 1.88 -26.15 -17.90
N THR A 419 2.80 -26.53 -17.02
CA THR A 419 2.44 -26.94 -15.65
C THR A 419 2.14 -25.71 -14.79
N CYS A 420 1.00 -25.70 -14.09
CA CYS A 420 0.50 -24.59 -13.31
C CYS A 420 0.34 -24.92 -11.83
N ALA A 421 0.80 -24.03 -10.95
CA ALA A 421 0.42 -24.03 -9.54
C ALA A 421 -0.72 -23.05 -9.30
N VAL A 422 -1.61 -23.33 -8.36
CA VAL A 422 -2.71 -22.42 -7.98
C VAL A 422 -2.30 -21.67 -6.71
N LEU A 423 -2.36 -20.35 -6.77
CA LEU A 423 -2.02 -19.46 -5.66
C LEU A 423 -3.22 -18.53 -5.36
N PRO A 424 -3.40 -18.12 -4.11
CA PRO A 424 -4.39 -17.09 -3.80
C PRO A 424 -4.02 -15.76 -4.46
N LEU A 425 -5.04 -15.01 -4.92
CA LEU A 425 -4.86 -13.65 -5.44
C LEU A 425 -4.32 -12.74 -4.31
N PRO A 426 -3.09 -12.20 -4.42
CA PRO A 426 -2.43 -11.54 -3.30
C PRO A 426 -2.83 -10.06 -3.13
N VAL A 427 -3.68 -9.53 -4.02
CA VAL A 427 -4.19 -8.16 -3.99
C VAL A 427 -5.72 -8.19 -4.01
N SER A 428 -6.37 -7.07 -3.64
CA SER A 428 -7.83 -6.95 -3.77
C SER A 428 -8.26 -6.96 -5.24
N THR A 429 -9.45 -7.42 -5.54
CA THR A 429 -10.02 -7.46 -6.91
C THR A 429 -10.18 -6.08 -7.54
N GLY A 430 -10.29 -5.03 -6.71
CA GLY A 430 -10.30 -3.62 -7.13
C GLY A 430 -8.93 -3.01 -7.36
N ASP A 431 -7.84 -3.75 -7.16
CA ASP A 431 -6.48 -3.21 -7.38
C ASP A 431 -6.27 -2.83 -8.85
N TRP A 432 -5.92 -1.58 -9.10
CA TRP A 432 -5.74 -1.04 -10.45
C TRP A 432 -4.68 -1.79 -11.28
N ARG A 433 -3.69 -2.42 -10.64
CA ARG A 433 -2.65 -3.20 -11.32
C ARG A 433 -3.17 -4.46 -12.01
N LEU A 434 -4.33 -4.95 -11.59
CA LEU A 434 -5.02 -6.05 -12.28
C LEU A 434 -5.65 -5.60 -13.60
N ARG A 435 -5.90 -4.29 -13.78
CA ARG A 435 -6.56 -3.73 -14.97
C ARG A 435 -5.59 -3.10 -15.96
N HIS A 436 -4.41 -2.68 -15.48
CA HIS A 436 -3.44 -1.93 -16.27
C HIS A 436 -2.08 -2.62 -16.29
N LYS A 437 -1.53 -2.83 -17.49
CA LYS A 437 -0.23 -3.46 -17.67
C LYS A 437 0.89 -2.43 -17.47
N THR A 438 1.55 -2.50 -16.31
CA THR A 438 2.58 -1.55 -15.92
C THR A 438 3.87 -2.25 -15.47
N THR A 439 4.91 -1.48 -15.18
CA THR A 439 6.15 -2.00 -14.57
C THR A 439 5.97 -2.42 -13.12
N ASP A 440 4.90 -2.00 -12.41
CA ASP A 440 4.57 -2.47 -11.05
C ASP A 440 3.89 -3.84 -11.09
N ARG A 441 4.71 -4.88 -11.29
CA ARG A 441 4.28 -6.28 -11.42
C ARG A 441 4.81 -7.19 -10.30
N GLY A 442 5.28 -6.62 -9.21
CA GLY A 442 5.97 -7.35 -8.16
C GLY A 442 5.19 -8.55 -7.59
N PHE A 443 3.86 -8.46 -7.49
CA PHE A 443 3.04 -9.58 -7.01
C PHE A 443 2.91 -10.72 -8.03
N TYR A 444 2.89 -10.44 -9.35
CA TYR A 444 2.95 -11.46 -10.40
C TYR A 444 4.32 -12.15 -10.42
N GLU A 445 5.39 -11.38 -10.27
CA GLU A 445 6.75 -11.92 -10.23
C GLU A 445 6.97 -12.81 -9.00
N ALA A 446 6.43 -12.40 -7.85
CA ALA A 446 6.44 -13.21 -6.64
C ALA A 446 5.64 -14.51 -6.81
N GLY A 447 4.46 -14.44 -7.43
CA GLY A 447 3.63 -15.61 -7.76
C GLY A 447 4.36 -16.59 -8.68
N LEU A 448 4.96 -16.09 -9.76
CA LEU A 448 5.73 -16.90 -10.69
C LEU A 448 6.96 -17.54 -10.03
N LYS A 449 7.65 -16.80 -9.16
CA LYS A 449 8.78 -17.34 -8.38
C LYS A 449 8.33 -18.47 -7.45
N ALA A 450 7.20 -18.31 -6.78
CA ALA A 450 6.62 -19.33 -5.90
C ALA A 450 6.24 -20.59 -6.70
N ALA A 451 5.59 -20.45 -7.85
CA ALA A 451 5.23 -21.56 -8.73
C ALA A 451 6.47 -22.32 -9.21
N ARG A 452 7.51 -21.61 -9.64
CA ARG A 452 8.78 -22.24 -10.05
C ARG A 452 9.47 -22.99 -8.91
N GLY A 453 9.35 -22.50 -7.68
CA GLY A 453 9.87 -23.16 -6.48
C GLY A 453 9.28 -24.54 -6.21
N VAL A 454 8.08 -24.84 -6.73
CA VAL A 454 7.42 -26.15 -6.66
C VAL A 454 7.45 -26.90 -8.00
N GLY A 455 8.21 -26.43 -9.00
CA GLY A 455 8.36 -27.10 -10.30
C GLY A 455 7.28 -26.74 -11.34
N ALA A 456 6.37 -25.79 -11.06
CA ALA A 456 5.44 -25.29 -12.04
C ALA A 456 6.07 -24.17 -12.91
N LYS A 457 5.54 -23.97 -14.12
CA LYS A 457 6.00 -22.97 -15.07
C LYS A 457 5.18 -21.67 -15.03
N GLU A 458 3.97 -21.75 -14.50
CA GLU A 458 3.04 -20.62 -14.34
C GLU A 458 2.30 -20.73 -13.00
N ALA A 459 1.81 -19.59 -12.48
CA ALA A 459 0.89 -19.56 -11.37
C ALA A 459 -0.48 -19.06 -11.83
N LEU A 460 -1.54 -19.76 -11.48
CA LEU A 460 -2.91 -19.31 -11.62
C LEU A 460 -3.35 -18.62 -10.34
N LEU A 461 -3.99 -17.48 -10.46
CA LEU A 461 -4.46 -16.68 -9.33
C LEU A 461 -5.93 -17.01 -9.04
N ARG A 462 -6.22 -17.37 -7.79
CA ARG A 462 -7.55 -17.76 -7.31
C ARG A 462 -8.06 -16.76 -6.27
N ARG A 463 -9.30 -16.35 -6.42
CA ARG A 463 -10.04 -15.53 -5.45
C ARG A 463 -10.47 -16.37 -4.24
N ASP A 464 -10.90 -15.70 -3.17
CA ASP A 464 -11.39 -16.36 -1.95
C ASP A 464 -12.72 -17.10 -2.16
N ASP A 465 -13.54 -16.68 -3.15
CA ASP A 465 -14.77 -17.37 -3.57
C ASP A 465 -14.51 -18.59 -4.46
N GLY A 466 -13.24 -18.94 -4.67
CA GLY A 466 -12.82 -20.10 -5.45
C GLY A 466 -12.67 -19.88 -6.95
N LEU A 467 -13.02 -18.70 -7.46
CA LEU A 467 -12.90 -18.38 -8.88
C LEU A 467 -11.44 -18.17 -9.29
N ILE A 468 -11.07 -18.75 -10.44
CA ILE A 468 -9.78 -18.51 -11.10
C ILE A 468 -9.90 -17.22 -11.90
N THR A 469 -8.88 -16.36 -11.84
CA THR A 469 -8.87 -15.09 -12.59
C THR A 469 -7.95 -15.17 -13.80
N GLU A 470 -6.64 -15.28 -13.57
CA GLU A 470 -5.63 -15.25 -14.63
C GLU A 470 -4.33 -15.95 -14.19
N GLY A 471 -3.38 -16.11 -15.10
CA GLY A 471 -1.99 -16.45 -14.78
C GLY A 471 -1.14 -15.20 -14.57
N CYS A 472 0.11 -15.35 -14.08
CA CYS A 472 1.01 -14.22 -13.85
C CYS A 472 1.37 -13.44 -15.12
N PHE A 473 1.29 -14.07 -16.30
CA PHE A 473 1.51 -13.43 -17.61
C PHE A 473 0.57 -13.95 -18.71
N THR A 474 -0.50 -14.67 -18.35
CA THR A 474 -1.42 -15.33 -19.27
C THR A 474 -2.87 -15.16 -18.86
N SER A 475 -3.79 -15.14 -19.83
CA SER A 475 -5.22 -15.38 -19.60
C SER A 475 -5.49 -16.87 -19.56
N VAL A 476 -6.54 -17.29 -18.84
CA VAL A 476 -6.98 -18.68 -18.69
C VAL A 476 -8.18 -18.94 -19.60
N PHE A 477 -8.22 -20.11 -20.22
CA PHE A 477 -9.33 -20.57 -21.05
C PHE A 477 -9.60 -22.05 -20.76
N VAL A 478 -10.86 -22.40 -20.58
CA VAL A 478 -11.35 -23.79 -20.53
C VAL A 478 -12.26 -24.04 -21.70
N GLU A 479 -12.21 -25.24 -22.27
CA GLU A 479 -13.12 -25.62 -23.35
C GLU A 479 -14.40 -26.22 -22.75
N ARG A 480 -15.55 -25.67 -23.13
CA ARG A 480 -16.88 -26.19 -22.80
C ARG A 480 -17.71 -26.23 -24.08
N ASP A 481 -18.18 -27.42 -24.43
CA ASP A 481 -19.03 -27.64 -25.62
C ASP A 481 -18.42 -27.07 -26.93
N GLY A 482 -17.10 -27.17 -27.08
CA GLY A 482 -16.36 -26.68 -28.26
C GLY A 482 -16.11 -25.18 -28.30
N VAL A 483 -16.46 -24.45 -27.24
CA VAL A 483 -16.22 -22.99 -27.11
C VAL A 483 -15.26 -22.74 -25.94
N LEU A 484 -14.33 -21.81 -26.12
CA LEU A 484 -13.44 -21.39 -25.05
C LEU A 484 -14.18 -20.47 -24.07
N VAL A 485 -14.11 -20.79 -22.78
CA VAL A 485 -14.63 -19.96 -21.70
C VAL A 485 -13.46 -19.33 -20.96
N THR A 486 -13.51 -18.01 -20.74
CA THR A 486 -12.48 -17.25 -20.03
C THR A 486 -13.09 -16.40 -18.92
N PRO A 487 -12.42 -16.23 -17.76
CA PRO A 487 -12.97 -15.43 -16.66
C PRO A 487 -13.34 -14.00 -17.09
N PRO A 488 -14.48 -13.45 -16.59
CA PRO A 488 -14.90 -12.08 -16.83
C PRO A 488 -13.87 -11.06 -16.29
N ALA A 489 -13.71 -9.93 -16.99
CA ALA A 489 -12.72 -8.91 -16.61
C ALA A 489 -13.04 -8.21 -15.27
N ASP A 490 -14.32 -8.15 -14.87
CA ASP A 490 -14.78 -7.57 -13.60
C ASP A 490 -14.36 -8.38 -12.36
N LEU A 491 -13.96 -9.64 -12.53
CA LEU A 491 -13.37 -10.45 -11.45
C LEU A 491 -12.01 -9.94 -10.96
N GLY A 492 -11.43 -8.94 -11.63
CA GLY A 492 -10.12 -8.37 -11.31
C GLY A 492 -8.99 -9.16 -11.97
N LEU A 493 -8.85 -8.99 -13.25
CA LEU A 493 -7.78 -9.55 -14.09
C LEU A 493 -7.37 -8.57 -15.19
N LEU A 494 -6.17 -8.79 -15.76
CA LEU A 494 -5.70 -7.98 -16.88
C LEU A 494 -6.48 -8.32 -18.17
N PRO A 495 -7.07 -7.32 -18.86
CA PRO A 495 -7.71 -7.55 -20.15
C PRO A 495 -6.66 -7.88 -21.21
N GLY A 496 -6.37 -9.18 -21.39
CA GLY A 496 -5.36 -9.69 -22.31
C GLY A 496 -5.69 -9.38 -23.77
N VAL A 497 -4.68 -8.99 -24.56
CA VAL A 497 -4.89 -8.63 -25.99
C VAL A 497 -5.37 -9.84 -26.80
N LEU A 498 -4.76 -11.02 -26.60
CA LEU A 498 -5.26 -12.26 -27.25
C LEU A 498 -6.68 -12.62 -26.75
N ARG A 499 -6.95 -12.44 -25.46
CA ARG A 499 -8.28 -12.67 -24.89
C ARG A 499 -9.34 -11.79 -25.57
N ALA A 500 -9.04 -10.50 -25.71
CA ALA A 500 -9.95 -9.56 -26.40
C ALA A 500 -10.20 -9.96 -27.86
N GLN A 501 -9.17 -10.40 -28.58
CA GLN A 501 -9.31 -10.91 -29.95
C GLN A 501 -10.26 -12.12 -30.00
N LEU A 502 -10.04 -13.13 -29.16
CA LEU A 502 -10.83 -14.35 -29.16
C LEU A 502 -12.30 -14.11 -28.81
N LEU A 503 -12.58 -13.17 -27.90
CA LEU A 503 -13.94 -12.73 -27.55
C LEU A 503 -14.64 -12.05 -28.74
N GLU A 504 -13.97 -11.11 -29.42
CA GLU A 504 -14.53 -10.40 -30.57
C GLU A 504 -14.75 -11.32 -31.80
N GLU A 505 -13.90 -12.33 -31.99
CA GLU A 505 -14.05 -13.35 -33.04
C GLU A 505 -15.13 -14.39 -32.70
N GLY A 506 -15.74 -14.34 -31.52
CA GLY A 506 -16.70 -15.34 -31.06
C GLY A 506 -16.09 -16.72 -30.77
N ARG A 507 -14.78 -16.82 -30.68
CA ARG A 507 -14.05 -18.06 -30.37
C ARG A 507 -13.93 -18.30 -28.86
N ALA A 508 -14.18 -17.28 -28.06
CA ALA A 508 -14.29 -17.38 -26.62
C ALA A 508 -15.51 -16.61 -26.11
N VAL A 509 -15.99 -17.00 -24.93
CA VAL A 509 -17.04 -16.31 -24.18
C VAL A 509 -16.59 -16.08 -22.76
N GLU A 510 -17.12 -15.05 -22.10
CA GLU A 510 -16.88 -14.85 -20.68
C GLU A 510 -17.73 -15.79 -19.83
N GLY A 511 -17.12 -16.38 -18.80
CA GLY A 511 -17.80 -17.25 -17.85
C GLY A 511 -16.92 -17.59 -16.66
N GLU A 512 -17.53 -17.93 -15.55
CA GLU A 512 -16.80 -18.33 -14.33
C GLU A 512 -15.98 -19.61 -14.57
N VAL A 513 -14.75 -19.60 -14.08
CA VAL A 513 -13.83 -20.74 -14.11
C VAL A 513 -13.43 -21.08 -12.68
N ARG A 514 -13.60 -22.34 -12.30
CA ARG A 514 -13.23 -22.89 -10.99
C ARG A 514 -12.12 -23.92 -11.12
N LEU A 515 -11.59 -24.38 -9.99
CA LEU A 515 -10.50 -25.34 -9.98
C LEU A 515 -10.87 -26.69 -10.62
N GLU A 516 -12.10 -27.12 -10.42
CA GLU A 516 -12.67 -28.35 -11.02
C GLU A 516 -12.71 -28.31 -12.55
N ASP A 517 -12.93 -27.14 -13.14
CA ASP A 517 -12.95 -26.96 -14.60
C ASP A 517 -11.57 -27.20 -15.24
N LEU A 518 -10.52 -27.09 -14.46
CA LEU A 518 -9.13 -27.26 -14.92
C LEU A 518 -8.68 -28.73 -14.93
N ALA A 519 -9.46 -29.64 -14.37
CA ALA A 519 -9.07 -31.03 -14.14
C ALA A 519 -8.83 -31.83 -15.43
N GLN A 520 -9.54 -31.50 -16.52
CA GLN A 520 -9.41 -32.18 -17.83
C GLN A 520 -8.35 -31.55 -18.75
N GLY A 521 -7.60 -30.56 -18.25
CA GLY A 521 -6.72 -29.71 -19.03
C GLY A 521 -7.40 -28.42 -19.44
N PHE A 522 -6.61 -27.43 -19.75
CA PHE A 522 -7.08 -26.09 -20.10
C PHE A 522 -6.03 -25.39 -20.98
N PHE A 523 -6.30 -24.17 -21.41
CA PHE A 523 -5.36 -23.37 -22.18
C PHE A 523 -4.96 -22.10 -21.43
N LEU A 524 -3.70 -21.73 -21.59
CA LEU A 524 -3.18 -20.41 -21.27
C LEU A 524 -2.96 -19.62 -22.54
N GLY A 525 -3.18 -18.32 -22.52
CA GLY A 525 -3.00 -17.49 -23.71
C GLY A 525 -2.43 -16.12 -23.43
N ASN A 526 -1.57 -15.65 -24.33
CA ASN A 526 -1.15 -14.26 -24.43
C ASN A 526 -0.76 -13.91 -25.87
N ALA A 527 -0.66 -12.60 -26.16
CA ALA A 527 -0.34 -12.12 -27.51
C ALA A 527 1.07 -12.50 -28.01
N LEU A 528 1.99 -12.89 -27.11
CA LEU A 528 3.35 -13.29 -27.48
C LEU A 528 3.45 -14.74 -27.94
N ARG A 529 2.62 -15.64 -27.38
CA ARG A 529 2.75 -17.10 -27.56
C ARG A 529 1.51 -17.78 -28.11
N GLY A 530 0.39 -17.04 -28.30
CA GLY A 530 -0.90 -17.63 -28.65
C GLY A 530 -1.49 -18.47 -27.50
N LEU A 531 -2.34 -19.42 -27.87
CA LEU A 531 -2.91 -20.40 -26.95
C LEU A 531 -1.94 -21.55 -26.72
N MET A 532 -1.74 -21.92 -25.46
CA MET A 532 -0.84 -22.98 -25.01
C MET A 532 -1.62 -23.98 -24.17
N PRO A 533 -1.56 -25.30 -24.47
CA PRO A 533 -2.11 -26.31 -23.57
C PRO A 533 -1.49 -26.21 -22.17
N ALA A 534 -2.28 -26.42 -21.15
CA ALA A 534 -1.87 -26.35 -19.76
C ALA A 534 -2.49 -27.43 -18.90
N ARG A 535 -1.87 -27.73 -17.77
CA ARG A 535 -2.37 -28.68 -16.75
C ARG A 535 -1.96 -28.22 -15.36
N LEU A 536 -2.68 -28.67 -14.36
CA LEU A 536 -2.29 -28.45 -12.97
C LEU A 536 -1.06 -29.30 -12.59
N LEU A 537 -0.24 -28.77 -11.70
CA LEU A 537 0.87 -29.51 -11.11
C LEU A 537 0.31 -30.67 -10.25
N GLY A 538 0.84 -31.88 -10.41
CA GLY A 538 0.39 -33.07 -9.69
C GLY A 538 -0.74 -33.86 -10.36
N GLN A 539 -1.24 -33.42 -11.51
CA GLN A 539 -2.11 -34.21 -12.40
C GLN A 539 -1.25 -34.79 -13.53
N GLY A 540 -0.71 -35.99 -13.33
CA GLY A 540 0.13 -36.70 -14.30
C GLY A 540 -0.05 -38.19 -14.15
#